data_4cda6b8c1e84b5ccac6f88b7b697c233
#
_entry.id   4cda6b8c1e84b5ccac6f88b7b697c233
#
_cell.length_a   1.000
_cell.length_b   1.000
_cell.length_c   1.000
_cell.angle_alpha   90.00
_cell.angle_beta   90.00
_cell.angle_gamma   90.00
#
_symmetry.space_group_name_H-M   'P 1'
#
loop_
_entity.id
_entity.type
_entity.pdbx_description
1 polymer ?
#
loop_
_entity_poly.entity_id
_entity_poly.type
_entity_poly.pdbx_seq_one_letter_code
_entity_poly.pdbx_strand_id
1 'polypeptide(L)'
;MSEAVGARTIAAVNPATGESLGSVPVVTREQVQSAFHRARQAQHAWGATPVAGRVRALRPLLELMIERRDALALKISEETGKPRFEALIAEVIPTLDALDYCLRNAETLLQSEPVQHRLLRTTRSTLHYEPYGVVGVITPWNYPFFLTASISLSALFAGNAVLNKPSEFTPLVGLEFERLLRESGLPPALYQCLPGYGATGQALVEAGCNKISFTGSVATGRKVAAACGERLIPVSLE
;
A
#
# COMPACT_ATOMS: atom_id res chain seq x y z
N MET A 1 -2.31 -39.40 10.23
CA MET A 1 -3.23 -38.88 9.21
C MET A 1 -3.27 -37.36 9.42
N SER A 2 -2.51 -36.60 8.62
CA SER A 2 -2.53 -35.13 8.67
C SER A 2 -3.77 -34.67 7.92
N GLU A 3 -4.77 -34.17 8.64
CA GLU A 3 -5.86 -33.43 8.02
C GLU A 3 -5.27 -32.21 7.28
N ALA A 4 -5.41 -32.21 5.97
CA ALA A 4 -5.14 -31.03 5.17
C ALA A 4 -6.15 -29.95 5.65
N VAL A 5 -5.66 -28.99 6.45
CA VAL A 5 -6.42 -27.79 6.82
C VAL A 5 -6.71 -27.08 5.50
N GLY A 6 -7.97 -27.21 5.03
CA GLY A 6 -8.42 -26.57 3.80
C GLY A 6 -8.07 -25.10 3.84
N ALA A 7 -7.37 -24.60 2.80
CA ALA A 7 -6.96 -23.21 2.72
C ALA A 7 -8.19 -22.31 2.93
N ARG A 8 -8.19 -21.50 3.99
CA ARG A 8 -9.24 -20.51 4.22
C ARG A 8 -9.27 -19.54 3.05
N THR A 9 -10.45 -19.30 2.50
CA THR A 9 -10.64 -18.31 1.41
C THR A 9 -11.57 -17.18 1.86
N ILE A 10 -11.43 -16.04 1.21
CA ILE A 10 -12.36 -14.90 1.29
C ILE A 10 -13.20 -14.96 0.03
N ALA A 11 -14.52 -15.07 0.16
CA ALA A 11 -15.44 -14.92 -0.95
C ALA A 11 -15.62 -13.44 -1.28
N ALA A 12 -15.36 -13.05 -2.53
CA ALA A 12 -15.67 -11.73 -3.04
C ALA A 12 -17.08 -11.77 -3.66
N VAL A 13 -17.93 -10.84 -3.24
CA VAL A 13 -19.34 -10.79 -3.65
C VAL A 13 -19.68 -9.35 -4.04
N ASN A 14 -20.42 -9.19 -5.11
CA ASN A 14 -20.99 -7.90 -5.47
C ASN A 14 -22.13 -7.59 -4.49
N PRO A 15 -22.01 -6.58 -3.63
CA PRO A 15 -23.02 -6.30 -2.61
C PRO A 15 -24.33 -5.73 -3.18
N ALA A 16 -24.34 -5.25 -4.43
CA ALA A 16 -25.53 -4.73 -5.08
C ALA A 16 -26.39 -5.83 -5.73
N THR A 17 -25.76 -6.90 -6.23
CA THR A 17 -26.46 -7.98 -6.95
C THR A 17 -26.47 -9.32 -6.19
N GLY A 18 -25.56 -9.49 -5.23
CA GLY A 18 -25.32 -10.77 -4.56
C GLY A 18 -24.51 -11.78 -5.37
N GLU A 19 -24.05 -11.42 -6.57
CA GLU A 19 -23.29 -12.31 -7.44
C GLU A 19 -21.87 -12.55 -6.89
N SER A 20 -21.39 -13.78 -7.06
CA SER A 20 -20.02 -14.12 -6.71
C SER A 20 -19.05 -13.54 -7.73
N LEU A 21 -18.06 -12.80 -7.25
CA LEU A 21 -16.93 -12.30 -8.03
C LEU A 21 -15.71 -13.22 -7.98
N GLY A 22 -15.84 -14.34 -7.25
CA GLY A 22 -14.78 -15.30 -7.03
C GLY A 22 -14.33 -15.40 -5.58
N SER A 23 -13.17 -16.00 -5.36
CA SER A 23 -12.59 -16.12 -4.01
C SER A 23 -11.06 -15.95 -4.05
N VAL A 24 -10.49 -15.48 -2.94
CA VAL A 24 -9.05 -15.33 -2.78
C VAL A 24 -8.57 -16.11 -1.55
N PRO A 25 -7.38 -16.72 -1.57
CA PRO A 25 -6.85 -17.39 -0.40
C PRO A 25 -6.51 -16.38 0.71
N VAL A 26 -6.76 -16.76 1.95
CA VAL A 26 -6.31 -16.00 3.13
C VAL A 26 -4.82 -16.22 3.30
N VAL A 27 -4.07 -15.14 3.37
CA VAL A 27 -2.63 -15.18 3.61
C VAL A 27 -2.36 -15.56 5.06
N THR A 28 -1.56 -16.62 5.28
CA THR A 28 -1.20 -17.10 6.61
C THR A 28 -0.12 -16.23 7.26
N ARG A 29 0.11 -16.42 8.55
CA ARG A 29 1.17 -15.71 9.30
C ARG A 29 2.56 -15.98 8.70
N GLU A 30 2.85 -17.22 8.33
CA GLU A 30 4.11 -17.64 7.73
C GLU A 30 4.31 -16.99 6.34
N GLN A 31 3.22 -16.86 5.58
CA GLN A 31 3.25 -16.19 4.28
C GLN A 31 3.48 -14.68 4.45
N VAL A 32 2.87 -14.03 5.47
CA VAL A 32 3.15 -12.62 5.81
C VAL A 32 4.63 -12.45 6.15
N GLN A 33 5.20 -13.33 6.98
CA GLN A 33 6.61 -13.27 7.35
C GLN A 33 7.52 -13.46 6.13
N SER A 34 7.20 -14.41 5.25
CA SER A 34 7.92 -14.62 4.00
C SER A 34 7.84 -13.41 3.06
N ALA A 35 6.66 -12.78 2.96
CA ALA A 35 6.46 -11.56 2.19
C ALA A 35 7.31 -10.40 2.75
N PHE A 36 7.37 -10.25 4.07
CA PHE A 36 8.22 -9.26 4.73
C PHE A 36 9.70 -9.45 4.40
N HIS A 37 10.22 -10.66 4.45
CA HIS A 37 11.61 -10.93 4.10
C HIS A 37 11.92 -10.59 2.64
N ARG A 38 11.03 -10.95 1.71
CA ARG A 38 11.19 -10.58 0.28
C ARG A 38 11.15 -9.07 0.09
N ALA A 39 10.19 -8.40 0.75
CA ALA A 39 10.06 -6.94 0.69
C ALA A 39 11.32 -6.24 1.20
N ARG A 40 11.86 -6.69 2.34
CA ARG A 40 13.07 -6.14 2.94
C ARG A 40 14.30 -6.30 2.04
N GLN A 41 14.47 -7.46 1.41
CA GLN A 41 15.57 -7.67 0.46
C GLN A 41 15.46 -6.74 -0.77
N ALA A 42 14.26 -6.64 -1.37
CA ALA A 42 14.04 -5.77 -2.52
C ALA A 42 14.19 -4.28 -2.16
N GLN A 43 13.76 -3.90 -0.96
CA GLN A 43 13.82 -2.52 -0.48
C GLN A 43 15.25 -1.97 -0.41
N HIS A 44 16.25 -2.78 -0.07
CA HIS A 44 17.64 -2.30 -0.02
C HIS A 44 18.10 -1.69 -1.36
N ALA A 45 17.88 -2.39 -2.46
CA ALA A 45 18.21 -1.87 -3.78
C ALA A 45 17.32 -0.69 -4.19
N TRP A 46 16.03 -0.75 -3.85
CA TRP A 46 15.08 0.30 -4.15
C TRP A 46 15.36 1.59 -3.35
N GLY A 47 15.65 1.48 -2.07
CA GLY A 47 16.02 2.61 -1.20
C GLY A 47 17.31 3.29 -1.64
N ALA A 48 18.29 2.51 -2.15
CA ALA A 48 19.53 3.04 -2.71
C ALA A 48 19.34 3.68 -4.11
N THR A 49 18.22 3.41 -4.79
CA THR A 49 17.92 4.01 -6.09
C THR A 49 17.64 5.51 -5.92
N PRO A 50 18.31 6.42 -6.65
CA PRO A 50 18.02 7.85 -6.60
C PRO A 50 16.54 8.14 -6.87
N VAL A 51 15.99 9.22 -6.28
CA VAL A 51 14.56 9.58 -6.44
C VAL A 51 14.15 9.65 -7.90
N ALA A 52 14.97 10.29 -8.75
CA ALA A 52 14.75 10.35 -10.21
C ALA A 52 14.65 8.96 -10.86
N GLY A 53 15.38 7.97 -10.35
CA GLY A 53 15.31 6.57 -10.80
C GLY A 53 13.98 5.93 -10.44
N ARG A 54 13.50 6.15 -9.19
CA ARG A 54 12.19 5.67 -8.73
C ARG A 54 11.04 6.33 -9.50
N VAL A 55 11.13 7.64 -9.77
CA VAL A 55 10.18 8.37 -10.62
C VAL A 55 10.09 7.76 -12.01
N ARG A 56 11.24 7.47 -12.66
CA ARG A 56 11.25 6.82 -13.98
C ARG A 56 10.63 5.42 -13.96
N ALA A 57 10.91 4.65 -12.91
CA ALA A 57 10.37 3.28 -12.78
C ALA A 57 8.86 3.24 -12.54
N LEU A 58 8.29 4.25 -11.88
CA LEU A 58 6.85 4.32 -11.58
C LEU A 58 6.03 5.04 -12.67
N ARG A 59 6.68 5.75 -13.59
CA ARG A 59 5.99 6.50 -14.67
C ARG A 59 5.07 5.64 -15.55
N PRO A 60 5.46 4.42 -15.99
CA PRO A 60 4.59 3.59 -16.83
C PRO A 60 3.25 3.22 -16.17
N LEU A 61 3.17 3.26 -14.84
CA LEU A 61 1.92 3.00 -14.11
C LEU A 61 0.84 4.03 -14.46
N LEU A 62 1.21 5.30 -14.64
CA LEU A 62 0.25 6.36 -14.99
C LEU A 62 -0.44 6.07 -16.32
N GLU A 63 0.33 5.75 -17.35
CA GLU A 63 -0.19 5.44 -18.69
C GLU A 63 -1.10 4.21 -18.63
N LEU A 64 -0.65 3.15 -17.96
CA LEU A 64 -1.41 1.91 -17.78
C LEU A 64 -2.75 2.14 -17.06
N MET A 65 -2.75 2.96 -16.02
CA MET A 65 -3.97 3.29 -15.29
C MET A 65 -4.93 4.16 -16.12
N ILE A 66 -4.42 5.10 -16.90
CA ILE A 66 -5.23 5.91 -17.82
C ILE A 66 -5.89 4.99 -18.87
N GLU A 67 -5.14 4.08 -19.45
CA GLU A 67 -5.67 3.12 -20.43
C GLU A 67 -6.78 2.24 -19.83
N ARG A 68 -6.60 1.80 -18.59
CA ARG A 68 -7.53 0.87 -17.92
C ARG A 68 -8.55 1.53 -17.00
N ARG A 69 -8.67 2.86 -16.98
CA ARG A 69 -9.54 3.60 -16.05
C ARG A 69 -10.97 3.09 -15.99
N ASP A 70 -11.53 2.73 -17.14
CA ASP A 70 -12.91 2.24 -17.22
C ASP A 70 -13.07 0.83 -16.64
N ALA A 71 -12.11 -0.04 -16.88
CA ALA A 71 -12.07 -1.39 -16.31
C ALA A 71 -11.83 -1.35 -14.79
N LEU A 72 -10.97 -0.43 -14.33
CA LEU A 72 -10.75 -0.20 -12.90
C LEU A 72 -12.02 0.30 -12.20
N ALA A 73 -12.69 1.29 -12.79
CA ALA A 73 -13.94 1.81 -12.25
C ALA A 73 -15.03 0.73 -12.18
N LEU A 74 -15.11 -0.15 -13.19
CA LEU A 74 -16.02 -1.30 -13.17
C LEU A 74 -15.68 -2.28 -12.04
N LYS A 75 -14.43 -2.69 -11.90
CA LYS A 75 -14.00 -3.62 -10.86
C LYS A 75 -14.26 -3.08 -9.45
N ILE A 76 -13.98 -1.79 -9.22
CA ILE A 76 -14.28 -1.12 -7.94
C ILE A 76 -15.79 -1.11 -7.70
N SER A 77 -16.58 -0.77 -8.72
CA SER A 77 -18.05 -0.77 -8.65
C SER A 77 -18.62 -2.14 -8.30
N GLU A 78 -18.11 -3.20 -8.93
CA GLU A 78 -18.56 -4.58 -8.69
C GLU A 78 -18.28 -5.03 -7.25
N GLU A 79 -17.12 -4.73 -6.70
CA GLU A 79 -16.73 -5.22 -5.37
C GLU A 79 -17.23 -4.33 -4.22
N THR A 80 -17.53 -3.05 -4.49
CA THR A 80 -18.02 -2.09 -3.47
C THR A 80 -19.52 -1.83 -3.55
N GLY A 81 -20.15 -2.12 -4.69
CA GLY A 81 -21.56 -1.79 -4.94
C GLY A 81 -21.82 -0.32 -5.27
N LYS A 82 -20.79 0.55 -5.27
CA LYS A 82 -20.95 1.96 -5.64
C LYS A 82 -21.17 2.11 -7.16
N PRO A 83 -21.87 3.17 -7.62
CA PRO A 83 -22.00 3.43 -9.05
C PRO A 83 -20.64 3.54 -9.75
N ARG A 84 -20.53 3.00 -10.98
CA ARG A 84 -19.28 3.07 -11.77
C ARG A 84 -18.77 4.51 -11.94
N PHE A 85 -19.68 5.47 -12.09
CA PHE A 85 -19.31 6.89 -12.18
C PHE A 85 -18.64 7.37 -10.88
N GLU A 86 -19.18 6.99 -9.73
CA GLU A 86 -18.58 7.33 -8.43
C GLU A 86 -17.21 6.65 -8.26
N ALA A 87 -17.08 5.37 -8.61
CA ALA A 87 -15.80 4.67 -8.61
C ALA A 87 -14.74 5.40 -9.46
N LEU A 88 -15.13 5.91 -10.62
CA LEU A 88 -14.26 6.68 -11.50
C LEU A 88 -13.83 8.01 -10.86
N ILE A 89 -14.77 8.84 -10.41
CA ILE A 89 -14.47 10.21 -9.95
C ILE A 89 -13.92 10.29 -8.53
N ALA A 90 -14.25 9.32 -7.66
CA ALA A 90 -13.85 9.34 -6.26
C ALA A 90 -12.66 8.41 -5.95
N GLU A 91 -12.28 7.51 -6.87
CA GLU A 91 -11.17 6.62 -6.63
C GLU A 91 -10.14 6.62 -7.78
N VAL A 92 -10.55 6.37 -9.03
CA VAL A 92 -9.59 6.25 -10.13
C VAL A 92 -8.95 7.61 -10.46
N ILE A 93 -9.76 8.66 -10.66
CA ILE A 93 -9.25 10.01 -11.00
C ILE A 93 -8.36 10.57 -9.87
N PRO A 94 -8.77 10.56 -8.58
CA PRO A 94 -7.90 11.02 -7.51
C PRO A 94 -6.60 10.21 -7.37
N THR A 95 -6.63 8.91 -7.70
CA THR A 95 -5.41 8.10 -7.70
C THR A 95 -4.47 8.52 -8.84
N LEU A 96 -4.99 8.80 -10.03
CA LEU A 96 -4.22 9.32 -11.17
C LEU A 96 -3.59 10.68 -10.81
N ASP A 97 -4.34 11.57 -10.17
CA ASP A 97 -3.87 12.88 -9.72
C ASP A 97 -2.76 12.74 -8.67
N ALA A 98 -2.95 11.89 -7.67
CA ALA A 98 -1.95 11.61 -6.65
C ALA A 98 -0.65 11.01 -7.24
N LEU A 99 -0.77 10.10 -8.23
CA LEU A 99 0.38 9.53 -8.92
C LEU A 99 1.11 10.59 -9.76
N ASP A 100 0.39 11.40 -10.53
CA ASP A 100 0.97 12.49 -11.32
C ASP A 100 1.65 13.54 -10.43
N TYR A 101 1.02 13.88 -9.30
CA TYR A 101 1.64 14.74 -8.29
C TYR A 101 2.98 14.18 -7.78
N CYS A 102 3.03 12.90 -7.40
CA CYS A 102 4.26 12.25 -6.97
C CYS A 102 5.31 12.22 -8.08
N LEU A 103 4.91 11.91 -9.32
CA LEU A 103 5.82 11.89 -10.47
C LEU A 103 6.48 13.25 -10.75
N ARG A 104 5.77 14.34 -10.49
CA ARG A 104 6.27 15.71 -10.72
C ARG A 104 7.06 16.28 -9.54
N ASN A 105 6.72 15.88 -8.33
CA ASN A 105 7.20 16.58 -7.13
C ASN A 105 8.14 15.76 -6.25
N ALA A 106 8.22 14.41 -6.40
CA ALA A 106 8.99 13.57 -5.50
C ALA A 106 10.46 13.98 -5.37
N GLU A 107 11.11 14.40 -6.45
CA GLU A 107 12.51 14.84 -6.43
C GLU A 107 12.68 16.10 -5.56
N THR A 108 11.78 17.06 -5.66
CA THR A 108 11.81 18.28 -4.85
C THR A 108 11.45 18.01 -3.39
N LEU A 109 10.42 17.18 -3.14
CA LEU A 109 9.94 16.89 -1.79
C LEU A 109 10.90 16.05 -0.96
N LEU A 110 11.74 15.24 -1.61
CA LEU A 110 12.68 14.33 -0.94
C LEU A 110 14.14 14.81 -1.04
N GLN A 111 14.39 16.00 -1.58
CA GLN A 111 15.74 16.56 -1.59
C GLN A 111 16.17 16.96 -0.19
N SER A 112 17.46 16.85 0.06
CA SER A 112 18.05 17.30 1.32
C SER A 112 17.99 18.82 1.44
N GLU A 113 17.63 19.31 2.63
CA GLU A 113 17.44 20.73 2.90
C GLU A 113 18.48 21.27 3.88
N PRO A 114 19.16 22.40 3.58
CA PRO A 114 20.04 23.04 4.54
C PRO A 114 19.24 23.69 5.67
N VAL A 115 19.63 23.43 6.91
CA VAL A 115 19.02 24.05 8.10
C VAL A 115 19.84 25.28 8.51
N GLN A 116 19.19 26.45 8.55
CA GLN A 116 19.82 27.68 8.96
C GLN A 116 19.87 27.82 10.48
N HIS A 117 21.08 28.12 11.00
CA HIS A 117 21.28 28.37 12.42
C HIS A 117 21.32 29.88 12.71
N ARG A 118 20.52 30.33 13.68
CA ARG A 118 20.51 31.74 14.11
C ARG A 118 21.74 32.14 14.95
N LEU A 119 22.16 31.25 15.84
CA LEU A 119 23.23 31.52 16.83
C LEU A 119 24.58 30.93 16.42
N LEU A 120 24.58 29.72 15.85
CA LEU A 120 25.82 29.00 15.51
C LEU A 120 26.17 29.17 14.01
N ARG A 121 26.67 30.36 13.65
CA ARG A 121 26.97 30.68 12.24
C ARG A 121 28.06 29.83 11.59
N THR A 122 28.86 29.13 12.38
CA THR A 122 29.92 28.22 11.92
C THR A 122 29.43 26.77 11.74
N THR A 123 28.21 26.46 12.23
CA THR A 123 27.62 25.12 12.14
C THR A 123 26.82 25.00 10.85
N ARG A 124 27.02 23.89 10.14
CA ARG A 124 26.19 23.48 9.00
C ARG A 124 25.40 22.26 9.39
N SER A 125 24.07 22.30 9.16
CA SER A 125 23.18 21.16 9.34
C SER A 125 22.36 20.95 8.09
N THR A 126 22.03 19.69 7.81
CA THR A 126 21.23 19.30 6.66
C THR A 126 20.17 18.33 7.13
N LEU A 127 18.93 18.54 6.72
CA LEU A 127 17.84 17.58 6.87
C LEU A 127 17.90 16.60 5.70
N HIS A 128 17.95 15.31 6.00
CA HIS A 128 17.90 14.24 5.00
C HIS A 128 16.61 13.42 5.18
N TYR A 129 16.01 13.00 4.06
CA TYR A 129 14.86 12.12 4.04
C TYR A 129 15.32 10.70 3.71
N GLU A 130 15.09 9.78 4.64
CA GLU A 130 15.47 8.37 4.51
C GLU A 130 14.23 7.48 4.50
N PRO A 131 14.21 6.38 3.70
CA PRO A 131 13.11 5.43 3.74
C PRO A 131 13.06 4.71 5.09
N TYR A 132 11.85 4.46 5.58
CA TYR A 132 11.65 3.62 6.78
C TYR A 132 12.15 2.18 6.56
N GLY A 133 11.94 1.65 5.35
CA GLY A 133 12.23 0.26 4.99
C GLY A 133 11.00 -0.43 4.43
N VAL A 134 10.35 -1.29 5.20
CA VAL A 134 9.09 -1.95 4.83
C VAL A 134 7.93 -1.27 5.54
N VAL A 135 6.95 -0.79 4.78
CA VAL A 135 5.73 -0.14 5.26
C VAL A 135 4.56 -1.11 5.15
N GLY A 136 3.91 -1.40 6.29
CA GLY A 136 2.63 -2.11 6.30
C GLY A 136 1.47 -1.13 6.10
N VAL A 137 0.59 -1.43 5.15
CA VAL A 137 -0.57 -0.60 4.81
C VAL A 137 -1.83 -1.42 5.01
N ILE A 138 -2.74 -0.98 5.88
CA ILE A 138 -4.00 -1.64 6.17
C ILE A 138 -5.12 -0.68 5.79
N THR A 139 -5.95 -1.08 4.81
CA THR A 139 -6.93 -0.19 4.18
C THR A 139 -8.36 -0.71 4.30
N PRO A 140 -9.36 0.19 4.38
CA PRO A 140 -10.78 -0.14 4.52
C PRO A 140 -11.40 -0.46 3.16
N TRP A 141 -12.72 -0.73 3.18
CA TRP A 141 -13.51 -1.13 2.03
C TRP A 141 -14.23 0.03 1.30
N ASN A 142 -14.36 1.20 1.93
CA ASN A 142 -15.18 2.30 1.39
C ASN A 142 -14.54 3.03 0.20
N TYR A 143 -13.22 3.22 0.20
CA TYR A 143 -12.41 3.73 -0.90
C TYR A 143 -11.19 2.84 -1.09
N PRO A 144 -11.39 1.56 -1.47
CA PRO A 144 -10.36 0.54 -1.41
C PRO A 144 -9.21 0.77 -2.38
N PHE A 145 -9.48 1.34 -3.55
CA PHE A 145 -8.45 1.60 -4.55
C PHE A 145 -7.65 2.87 -4.21
N PHE A 146 -8.33 3.98 -3.95
CA PHE A 146 -7.67 5.26 -3.70
C PHE A 146 -6.80 5.23 -2.44
N LEU A 147 -7.33 4.73 -1.31
CA LEU A 147 -6.59 4.68 -0.05
C LEU A 147 -5.41 3.70 -0.12
N THR A 148 -5.59 2.57 -0.80
CA THR A 148 -4.48 1.63 -1.04
C THR A 148 -3.40 2.25 -1.90
N ALA A 149 -3.76 2.84 -3.02
CA ALA A 149 -2.81 3.37 -3.99
C ALA A 149 -2.08 4.62 -3.48
N SER A 150 -2.80 5.62 -2.95
CA SER A 150 -2.21 6.90 -2.52
C SER A 150 -1.14 6.73 -1.42
N ILE A 151 -1.43 5.90 -0.41
CA ILE A 151 -0.50 5.62 0.68
C ILE A 151 0.69 4.81 0.16
N SER A 152 0.41 3.77 -0.65
CA SER A 152 1.45 2.88 -1.18
C SER A 152 2.37 3.60 -2.16
N LEU A 153 1.85 4.45 -3.04
CA LEU A 153 2.64 5.25 -3.97
C LEU A 153 3.58 6.20 -3.21
N SER A 154 3.05 6.92 -2.22
CA SER A 154 3.87 7.80 -1.38
C SER A 154 5.04 7.04 -0.72
N ALA A 155 4.77 5.83 -0.20
CA ALA A 155 5.80 4.97 0.39
C ALA A 155 6.83 4.50 -0.65
N LEU A 156 6.40 4.07 -1.84
CA LEU A 156 7.27 3.62 -2.92
C LEU A 156 8.17 4.74 -3.44
N PHE A 157 7.63 5.94 -3.69
CA PHE A 157 8.43 7.11 -4.10
C PHE A 157 9.47 7.48 -3.07
N ALA A 158 9.13 7.36 -1.77
CA ALA A 158 10.09 7.59 -0.68
C ALA A 158 11.15 6.48 -0.52
N GLY A 159 11.12 5.42 -1.35
CA GLY A 159 12.13 4.35 -1.35
C GLY A 159 11.80 3.17 -0.42
N ASN A 160 10.57 3.07 0.06
CA ASN A 160 10.12 1.94 0.87
C ASN A 160 9.58 0.80 0.00
N ALA A 161 9.54 -0.41 0.56
CA ALA A 161 8.68 -1.50 0.09
C ALA A 161 7.35 -1.48 0.86
N VAL A 162 6.31 -2.03 0.28
CA VAL A 162 4.94 -2.00 0.82
C VAL A 162 4.36 -3.41 0.94
N LEU A 163 3.79 -3.70 2.08
CA LEU A 163 2.93 -4.85 2.33
C LEU A 163 1.51 -4.34 2.60
N ASN A 164 0.60 -4.55 1.67
CA ASN A 164 -0.77 -4.07 1.80
C ASN A 164 -1.72 -5.19 2.23
N LYS A 165 -2.46 -4.96 3.32
CA LYS A 165 -3.60 -5.79 3.71
C LYS A 165 -4.88 -5.03 3.39
N PRO A 166 -5.56 -5.32 2.26
CA PRO A 166 -6.84 -4.72 1.94
C PRO A 166 -7.93 -5.25 2.90
N SER A 167 -9.07 -4.56 2.94
CA SER A 167 -10.25 -5.10 3.61
C SER A 167 -10.65 -6.45 3.02
N GLU A 168 -11.18 -7.33 3.88
CA GLU A 168 -11.77 -8.62 3.45
C GLU A 168 -13.00 -8.46 2.57
N PHE A 169 -13.62 -7.28 2.56
CA PHE A 169 -14.76 -6.99 1.69
C PHE A 169 -14.36 -6.58 0.27
N THR A 170 -13.11 -6.17 0.06
CA THR A 170 -12.62 -5.66 -1.23
C THR A 170 -11.22 -6.20 -1.57
N PRO A 171 -11.01 -7.52 -1.48
CA PRO A 171 -9.69 -8.11 -1.70
C PRO A 171 -9.25 -8.06 -3.18
N LEU A 172 -10.20 -8.14 -4.13
CA LEU A 172 -9.89 -8.14 -5.55
C LEU A 172 -9.39 -6.77 -6.03
N VAL A 173 -9.91 -5.69 -5.47
CA VAL A 173 -9.42 -4.32 -5.74
C VAL A 173 -7.98 -4.17 -5.27
N GLY A 174 -7.63 -4.71 -4.08
CA GLY A 174 -6.26 -4.71 -3.59
C GLY A 174 -5.29 -5.50 -4.49
N LEU A 175 -5.71 -6.68 -4.96
CA LEU A 175 -4.95 -7.50 -5.90
C LEU A 175 -4.82 -6.85 -7.28
N GLU A 176 -5.83 -6.10 -7.71
CA GLU A 176 -5.77 -5.35 -8.98
C GLU A 176 -4.68 -4.28 -8.95
N PHE A 177 -4.52 -3.57 -7.84
CA PHE A 177 -3.44 -2.60 -7.71
C PHE A 177 -2.06 -3.27 -7.74
N GLU A 178 -1.89 -4.43 -7.09
CA GLU A 178 -0.66 -5.24 -7.22
C GLU A 178 -0.38 -5.64 -8.67
N ARG A 179 -1.43 -6.07 -9.40
CA ARG A 179 -1.33 -6.45 -10.81
C ARG A 179 -0.85 -5.29 -11.67
N LEU A 180 -1.41 -4.09 -11.49
CA LEU A 180 -1.03 -2.88 -12.21
C LEU A 180 0.44 -2.52 -11.96
N LEU A 181 0.89 -2.54 -10.72
CA LEU A 181 2.29 -2.26 -10.37
C LEU A 181 3.25 -3.27 -11.02
N ARG A 182 2.91 -4.55 -11.01
CA ARG A 182 3.70 -5.59 -11.65
C ARG A 182 3.75 -5.42 -13.18
N GLU A 183 2.63 -5.12 -13.82
CA GLU A 183 2.54 -4.92 -15.26
C GLU A 183 3.24 -3.63 -15.72
N SER A 184 3.30 -2.62 -14.85
CA SER A 184 4.09 -1.40 -15.10
C SER A 184 5.60 -1.61 -14.99
N GLY A 185 6.05 -2.82 -14.59
CA GLY A 185 7.47 -3.18 -14.49
C GLY A 185 8.08 -2.99 -13.10
N LEU A 186 7.29 -2.67 -12.07
CA LEU A 186 7.80 -2.61 -10.70
C LEU A 186 8.20 -4.02 -10.22
N PRO A 187 9.37 -4.21 -9.58
CA PRO A 187 9.76 -5.49 -9.01
C PRO A 187 8.69 -6.02 -8.03
N PRO A 188 8.20 -7.27 -8.20
CA PRO A 188 7.03 -7.78 -7.46
C PRO A 188 7.19 -7.77 -5.95
N ALA A 189 8.43 -7.86 -5.43
CA ALA A 189 8.68 -7.86 -4.00
C ALA A 189 8.58 -6.47 -3.35
N LEU A 190 8.55 -5.39 -4.13
CA LEU A 190 8.42 -4.02 -3.61
C LEU A 190 7.00 -3.67 -3.19
N TYR A 191 6.01 -4.31 -3.78
CA TYR A 191 4.62 -4.22 -3.35
C TYR A 191 4.01 -5.62 -3.35
N GLN A 192 3.39 -6.01 -2.24
CA GLN A 192 2.72 -7.30 -2.12
C GLN A 192 1.37 -7.10 -1.43
N CYS A 193 0.30 -7.56 -2.07
CA CYS A 193 -1.04 -7.59 -1.52
C CYS A 193 -1.23 -8.86 -0.69
N LEU A 194 -1.73 -8.74 0.53
CA LEU A 194 -1.87 -9.80 1.53
C LEU A 194 -3.35 -9.91 1.98
N PRO A 195 -4.24 -10.48 1.15
CA PRO A 195 -5.64 -10.64 1.53
C PRO A 195 -5.80 -11.48 2.80
N GLY A 196 -6.69 -11.04 3.68
CA GLY A 196 -6.93 -11.74 4.94
C GLY A 196 -7.79 -10.93 5.90
N TYR A 197 -8.13 -11.58 7.00
CA TYR A 197 -8.92 -11.01 8.09
C TYR A 197 -8.03 -10.27 9.12
N GLY A 198 -8.60 -9.93 10.27
CA GLY A 198 -7.89 -9.25 11.35
C GLY A 198 -6.60 -9.95 11.80
N ALA A 199 -6.56 -11.29 11.75
CA ALA A 199 -5.37 -12.08 12.09
C ALA A 199 -4.19 -11.82 11.11
N THR A 200 -4.47 -11.61 9.81
CA THR A 200 -3.46 -11.24 8.82
C THR A 200 -2.93 -9.82 9.08
N GLY A 201 -3.82 -8.89 9.49
CA GLY A 201 -3.41 -7.54 9.91
C GLY A 201 -2.53 -7.55 11.16
N GLN A 202 -2.84 -8.39 12.13
CA GLN A 202 -2.01 -8.60 13.31
C GLN A 202 -0.64 -9.18 12.93
N ALA A 203 -0.62 -10.21 12.08
CA ALA A 203 0.62 -10.80 11.58
C ALA A 203 1.50 -9.78 10.85
N LEU A 204 0.90 -8.82 10.13
CA LEU A 204 1.62 -7.74 9.45
C LEU A 204 2.35 -6.82 10.45
N VAL A 205 1.70 -6.42 11.55
CA VAL A 205 2.34 -5.63 12.63
C VAL A 205 3.46 -6.45 13.29
N GLU A 206 3.25 -7.74 13.52
CA GLU A 206 4.19 -8.64 14.16
C GLU A 206 5.37 -9.03 13.27
N ALA A 207 5.24 -8.95 11.95
CA ALA A 207 6.30 -9.28 10.99
C ALA A 207 7.52 -8.35 11.08
N GLY A 208 7.37 -7.19 11.72
CA GLY A 208 8.47 -6.25 11.94
C GLY A 208 8.54 -5.15 10.88
N CYS A 209 7.40 -4.77 10.28
CA CYS A 209 7.34 -3.58 9.43
C CYS A 209 7.91 -2.35 10.16
N ASN A 210 8.63 -1.51 9.43
CA ASN A 210 9.30 -0.33 9.98
C ASN A 210 8.33 0.84 10.22
N LYS A 211 7.16 0.81 9.58
CA LYS A 211 6.05 1.75 9.77
C LYS A 211 4.75 1.03 9.43
N ILE A 212 3.68 1.39 10.15
CA ILE A 212 2.31 0.98 9.80
C ILE A 212 1.49 2.22 9.45
N SER A 213 0.73 2.12 8.36
CA SER A 213 -0.37 3.05 8.03
C SER A 213 -1.67 2.27 8.10
N PHE A 214 -2.60 2.74 8.90
CA PHE A 214 -3.91 2.13 9.11
C PHE A 214 -5.00 3.16 8.88
N THR A 215 -5.96 2.82 8.03
CA THR A 215 -7.22 3.55 7.86
C THR A 215 -8.37 2.60 8.15
N GLY A 216 -9.29 2.98 9.05
CA GLY A 216 -10.42 2.12 9.42
C GLY A 216 -11.13 2.54 10.69
N SER A 217 -11.77 1.58 11.40
CA SER A 217 -12.53 1.89 12.59
C SER A 217 -11.64 2.29 13.77
N VAL A 218 -12.13 3.22 14.61
CA VAL A 218 -11.45 3.67 15.85
C VAL A 218 -11.09 2.49 16.76
N ALA A 219 -11.99 1.50 16.88
CA ALA A 219 -11.77 0.32 17.72
C ALA A 219 -10.57 -0.51 17.25
N THR A 220 -10.43 -0.71 15.92
CA THR A 220 -9.29 -1.42 15.33
C THR A 220 -8.03 -0.56 15.39
N GLY A 221 -8.14 0.73 15.11
CA GLY A 221 -7.02 1.67 15.19
C GLY A 221 -6.35 1.69 16.57
N ARG A 222 -7.14 1.66 17.65
CA ARG A 222 -6.60 1.54 19.02
C ARG A 222 -5.79 0.26 19.24
N LYS A 223 -6.25 -0.88 18.69
CA LYS A 223 -5.51 -2.16 18.79
C LYS A 223 -4.21 -2.10 17.99
N VAL A 224 -4.25 -1.54 16.78
CA VAL A 224 -3.06 -1.35 15.94
C VAL A 224 -2.06 -0.41 16.63
N ALA A 225 -2.53 0.72 17.19
CA ALA A 225 -1.69 1.66 17.91
C ALA A 225 -1.00 1.01 19.11
N ALA A 226 -1.72 0.25 19.91
CA ALA A 226 -1.17 -0.47 21.08
C ALA A 226 -0.08 -1.47 20.64
N ALA A 227 -0.38 -2.30 19.64
CA ALA A 227 0.56 -3.30 19.13
C ALA A 227 1.82 -2.68 18.49
N CYS A 228 1.67 -1.52 17.82
CA CYS A 228 2.80 -0.75 17.29
C CYS A 228 3.62 -0.10 18.41
N GLY A 229 2.95 0.47 19.43
CA GLY A 229 3.60 1.10 20.58
C GLY A 229 4.48 0.13 21.38
N GLU A 230 4.01 -1.10 21.61
CA GLU A 230 4.81 -2.16 22.25
C GLU A 230 6.11 -2.49 21.51
N ARG A 231 6.16 -2.23 20.20
CA ARG A 231 7.30 -2.51 19.33
C ARG A 231 8.06 -1.27 18.87
N LEU A 232 7.65 -0.10 19.33
CA LEU A 232 8.16 1.21 18.89
C LEU A 232 8.10 1.40 17.36
N ILE A 233 7.05 0.85 16.73
CA ILE A 233 6.81 1.02 15.30
C ILE A 233 6.04 2.34 15.09
N PRO A 234 6.55 3.29 14.29
CA PRO A 234 5.81 4.49 13.92
C PRO A 234 4.49 4.12 13.23
N VAL A 235 3.39 4.72 13.67
CA VAL A 235 2.06 4.43 13.12
C VAL A 235 1.35 5.72 12.72
N SER A 236 0.70 5.69 11.55
CA SER A 236 -0.28 6.69 11.12
C SER A 236 -1.67 6.04 11.22
N LEU A 237 -2.61 6.74 11.86
CA LEU A 237 -3.99 6.28 12.08
C LEU A 237 -4.96 7.30 11.51
N GLU A 238 -5.93 6.79 10.75
CA GLU A 238 -6.98 7.57 10.13
C GLU A 238 -8.36 6.91 10.28
#